data_f4481aac46ff830fcfea9cbae553e18d
#
_entry.id   f4481aac46ff830fcfea9cbae553e18d
#
_cell.length_a   1.000
_cell.length_b   1.000
_cell.length_c   1.000
_cell.angle_alpha   90.00
_cell.angle_beta   90.00
_cell.angle_gamma   90.00
#
_symmetry.space_group_name_H-M   'P 1'
#
loop_
_entity.id
_entity.type
_entity.pdbx_description
1 polymer ?
#
loop_
_entity_poly.entity_id
_entity_poly.type
_entity_poly.pdbx_seq_one_letter_code
_entity_poly.pdbx_strand_id
1 'polypeptide(L)'
;MTSPEDPPEDHQMPPEDGQTMPRGPNRDPAGVRTAGDPQSPGPATPEQPGGTAAGSAGPPAAAGKPQGFLGQFWDAVSIRTVSLIIGVLLLQIGFILSYVGAFHSPTPHRIPLAVVAPVPESSQVVTKLNLIPSAPLHATAASSLAAARRLIGDEAVSAALVINPAAKTDTLLIASADGSSVASAAEQIITAAEASQHRSVAVTDIVPLQRGDYHGLAGFYLVVGWAVGGYLVAALLGIASGARPATTPRTLNRLIAFALYAIVSGLAGAIVVGPVLGALTGHLIALWWLGALLVFAVGAVTLAFQTLFGVIGIAVTILFFVILGNPSAGGAYQPALLPPFWRAISSALPNGAATDAVRRIVYFGGYDIGGHLIVLASYAVAGVVIAIIGSIIHEHQTATG
;
A
#
# COMPACT_ATOMS: atom_id res chain seq x y z
N MET A 1 -32.04 -30.38 -56.71
CA MET A 1 -32.92 -29.22 -56.71
C MET A 1 -33.04 -28.72 -55.28
N THR A 2 -32.14 -27.88 -54.86
CA THR A 2 -32.26 -26.97 -53.72
C THR A 2 -31.19 -25.92 -53.91
N SER A 3 -31.63 -24.65 -53.98
CA SER A 3 -30.84 -23.48 -54.24
C SER A 3 -29.89 -23.13 -53.08
N PRO A 4 -28.81 -22.40 -53.34
CA PRO A 4 -27.88 -21.96 -52.33
C PRO A 4 -28.40 -20.75 -51.54
N GLU A 5 -28.18 -20.74 -50.24
CA GLU A 5 -28.44 -19.60 -49.33
C GLU A 5 -27.37 -18.52 -49.49
N ASP A 6 -27.81 -17.28 -49.50
CA ASP A 6 -27.03 -16.06 -49.56
C ASP A 6 -26.22 -15.79 -48.27
N PRO A 7 -25.07 -15.12 -48.33
CA PRO A 7 -24.31 -14.69 -47.15
C PRO A 7 -24.95 -13.45 -46.49
N PRO A 8 -24.76 -13.25 -45.18
CA PRO A 8 -25.36 -12.12 -44.46
C PRO A 8 -24.68 -10.79 -44.79
N GLU A 9 -25.52 -9.77 -44.88
CA GLU A 9 -25.20 -8.38 -45.20
C GLU A 9 -24.25 -7.73 -44.21
N ASP A 10 -23.33 -6.98 -44.77
CA ASP A 10 -22.38 -6.06 -44.15
C ASP A 10 -23.13 -4.88 -43.50
N HIS A 11 -23.18 -4.80 -42.18
CA HIS A 11 -23.68 -3.61 -41.48
C HIS A 11 -22.60 -2.52 -41.48
N GLN A 12 -22.69 -1.62 -42.45
CA GLN A 12 -21.99 -0.35 -42.46
C GLN A 12 -22.37 0.51 -41.27
N MET A 13 -21.38 0.93 -40.48
CA MET A 13 -21.50 1.99 -39.47
C MET A 13 -21.77 3.34 -40.16
N PRO A 14 -22.67 4.18 -39.60
CA PRO A 14 -22.86 5.56 -40.06
C PRO A 14 -21.67 6.45 -39.64
N PRO A 15 -21.43 7.55 -40.42
CA PRO A 15 -20.30 8.46 -40.16
C PRO A 15 -20.52 9.31 -38.92
N GLU A 16 -19.42 9.55 -38.19
CA GLU A 16 -19.36 10.46 -37.02
C GLU A 16 -19.65 11.91 -37.48
N ASP A 17 -20.77 12.44 -37.05
CA ASP A 17 -21.07 13.87 -37.15
C ASP A 17 -20.22 14.65 -36.13
N GLY A 18 -19.37 15.55 -36.68
CA GLY A 18 -18.57 16.48 -35.91
C GLY A 18 -19.43 17.47 -35.13
N GLN A 19 -19.42 17.33 -33.79
CA GLN A 19 -19.95 18.37 -32.91
C GLN A 19 -18.87 19.36 -32.55
N THR A 20 -18.97 20.53 -33.19
CA THR A 20 -18.28 21.77 -32.87
C THR A 20 -18.70 22.26 -31.48
N MET A 21 -17.76 22.45 -30.59
CA MET A 21 -17.95 23.15 -29.31
C MET A 21 -18.29 24.63 -29.55
N PRO A 22 -19.25 25.23 -28.84
CA PRO A 22 -19.50 26.66 -28.87
C PRO A 22 -18.44 27.40 -28.04
N ARG A 23 -17.77 28.36 -28.70
CA ARG A 23 -16.95 29.40 -28.07
C ARG A 23 -17.84 30.31 -27.23
N GLY A 24 -17.54 30.43 -25.92
CA GLY A 24 -18.10 31.45 -25.03
C GLY A 24 -17.55 32.86 -25.35
N PRO A 25 -18.29 33.90 -25.06
CA PRO A 25 -17.98 35.26 -25.54
C PRO A 25 -16.88 35.92 -24.69
N ASN A 26 -15.99 36.54 -25.45
CA ASN A 26 -14.98 37.51 -25.05
C ASN A 26 -15.68 38.70 -24.34
N ARG A 27 -15.25 39.09 -23.16
CA ARG A 27 -15.56 40.40 -22.53
C ARG A 27 -14.28 41.16 -22.32
N ASP A 28 -14.08 42.14 -23.18
CA ASP A 28 -13.12 43.20 -23.00
C ASP A 28 -13.55 44.15 -21.83
N PRO A 29 -12.62 44.72 -21.10
CA PRO A 29 -12.90 45.73 -20.09
C PRO A 29 -12.86 47.13 -20.69
N ALA A 30 -14.00 47.76 -20.83
CA ALA A 30 -14.06 49.22 -21.08
C ALA A 30 -14.30 49.95 -19.76
N GLY A 31 -13.45 50.78 -19.37
CA GLY A 31 -13.26 52.03 -18.87
C GLY A 31 -14.47 52.83 -18.40
N VAL A 32 -14.41 53.35 -17.17
CA VAL A 32 -15.07 54.62 -16.83
C VAL A 32 -14.14 55.41 -15.89
N ARG A 33 -13.80 56.61 -16.34
CA ARG A 33 -13.21 57.72 -15.58
C ARG A 33 -14.30 58.43 -14.78
N THR A 34 -13.95 58.97 -13.60
CA THR A 34 -14.36 60.28 -13.04
C THR A 34 -13.49 60.51 -11.84
N ALA A 35 -12.60 61.47 -11.84
CA ALA A 35 -12.69 62.91 -11.70
C ALA A 35 -13.09 63.33 -10.28
N GLY A 36 -12.22 64.06 -9.60
CA GLY A 36 -12.52 64.73 -8.37
C GLY A 36 -11.30 65.05 -7.51
N ASP A 37 -10.49 65.96 -7.92
CA ASP A 37 -9.62 66.89 -7.14
C ASP A 37 -10.53 67.91 -6.42
N PRO A 38 -10.11 68.83 -5.45
CA PRO A 38 -8.77 69.27 -5.15
C PRO A 38 -8.48 69.74 -3.67
N GLN A 39 -7.24 70.19 -3.46
CA GLN A 39 -6.77 71.29 -2.56
C GLN A 39 -6.53 70.99 -1.08
N SER A 40 -5.35 71.12 -0.61
CA SER A 40 -4.36 72.23 -0.42
C SER A 40 -4.36 72.80 0.99
N PRO A 41 -3.40 73.64 1.46
CA PRO A 41 -1.98 73.45 1.59
C PRO A 41 -1.48 73.72 3.03
N GLY A 42 -0.21 73.51 3.24
CA GLY A 42 0.75 73.81 4.25
C GLY A 42 0.46 74.59 5.51
N PRO A 43 1.42 74.83 6.38
CA PRO A 43 2.51 75.75 6.10
C PRO A 43 3.91 75.35 6.59
N ALA A 44 4.82 76.09 6.06
CA ALA A 44 6.24 76.16 6.15
C ALA A 44 6.91 76.18 7.54
N THR A 45 8.12 75.61 7.51
CA THR A 45 9.42 75.95 8.14
C THR A 45 9.51 76.95 9.28
N PRO A 46 10.52 76.78 10.22
CA PRO A 46 11.77 77.45 9.95
C PRO A 46 13.04 76.64 10.17
N GLU A 47 14.02 76.92 9.36
CA GLU A 47 15.45 76.66 9.54
C GLU A 47 15.98 77.19 10.87
N GLN A 48 16.94 76.46 11.45
CA GLN A 48 18.14 77.10 12.00
C GLN A 48 19.28 76.12 12.29
N PRO A 49 20.49 76.60 12.45
CA PRO A 49 21.67 76.07 11.81
C PRO A 49 22.69 75.43 12.77
N GLY A 50 23.57 74.67 12.18
CA GLY A 50 24.94 74.60 12.69
C GLY A 50 25.22 73.52 13.76
N GLY A 51 25.86 72.50 13.36
CA GLY A 51 26.51 71.51 14.25
C GLY A 51 27.39 70.56 13.46
N THR A 52 28.60 70.99 13.14
CA THR A 52 29.67 70.11 12.65
C THR A 52 30.00 69.08 13.71
N ALA A 53 29.65 67.83 13.44
CA ALA A 53 30.22 66.69 14.10
C ALA A 53 30.72 65.68 13.05
N ALA A 54 32.03 65.61 12.97
CA ALA A 54 32.77 64.65 12.19
C ALA A 54 32.38 63.22 12.70
N GLY A 55 31.43 62.58 12.04
CA GLY A 55 31.13 61.16 12.21
C GLY A 55 32.13 60.37 11.41
N SER A 56 32.94 59.55 12.07
CA SER A 56 33.87 58.58 11.51
C SER A 56 33.08 57.63 10.59
N ALA A 57 33.38 57.75 9.29
CA ALA A 57 32.96 56.71 8.33
C ALA A 57 33.59 55.37 8.75
N GLY A 58 32.78 54.47 9.26
CA GLY A 58 33.18 53.05 9.42
C GLY A 58 33.63 52.51 8.07
N PRO A 59 34.60 51.62 8.05
CA PRO A 59 35.08 51.06 6.80
C PRO A 59 33.91 50.46 6.01
N PRO A 60 33.87 50.67 4.68
CA PRO A 60 32.86 50.09 3.81
C PRO A 60 32.91 48.56 4.02
N ALA A 61 31.76 47.98 4.31
CA ALA A 61 31.60 46.51 4.35
C ALA A 61 32.24 45.94 3.08
N ALA A 62 33.24 45.09 3.25
CA ALA A 62 33.98 44.48 2.16
C ALA A 62 32.96 43.84 1.23
N ALA A 63 32.80 44.44 0.04
CA ALA A 63 32.02 43.80 -1.02
C ALA A 63 32.65 42.43 -1.30
N GLY A 64 31.95 41.38 -0.91
CA GLY A 64 32.38 40.02 -1.17
C GLY A 64 32.68 39.89 -2.66
N LYS A 65 33.83 39.37 -3.01
CA LYS A 65 34.22 39.11 -4.41
C LYS A 65 33.06 38.33 -5.04
N PRO A 66 32.64 38.68 -6.28
CA PRO A 66 31.64 37.93 -6.99
C PRO A 66 32.15 36.46 -7.12
N GLN A 67 31.59 35.57 -6.34
CA GLN A 67 31.90 34.17 -6.46
C GLN A 67 31.37 33.70 -7.81
N GLY A 68 32.26 33.15 -8.65
CA GLY A 68 31.85 32.55 -9.92
C GLY A 68 30.81 31.44 -9.69
N PHE A 69 30.05 31.10 -10.72
CA PHE A 69 29.00 30.08 -10.69
C PHE A 69 29.42 28.80 -9.93
N LEU A 70 30.67 28.33 -10.12
CA LEU A 70 31.23 27.20 -9.40
C LEU A 70 31.41 27.43 -7.89
N GLY A 71 31.79 28.65 -7.48
CA GLY A 71 31.89 28.99 -6.06
C GLY A 71 30.50 28.99 -5.36
N GLN A 72 29.51 29.60 -6.01
CA GLN A 72 28.12 29.57 -5.52
C GLN A 72 27.53 28.15 -5.49
N PHE A 73 27.91 27.31 -6.46
CA PHE A 73 27.49 25.90 -6.49
C PHE A 73 28.08 25.11 -5.30
N TRP A 74 29.38 25.27 -5.00
CA TRP A 74 30.00 24.61 -3.87
C TRP A 74 29.52 25.09 -2.50
N ASP A 75 29.17 26.38 -2.38
CA ASP A 75 28.56 26.94 -1.15
C ASP A 75 27.11 26.43 -0.96
N ALA A 76 26.38 26.24 -2.05
CA ALA A 76 25.00 25.68 -2.00
C ALA A 76 24.95 24.18 -1.71
N VAL A 77 26.02 23.41 -2.07
CA VAL A 77 26.09 21.95 -1.91
C VAL A 77 26.76 21.61 -0.59
N SER A 78 26.06 21.78 0.52
CA SER A 78 26.54 21.34 1.83
C SER A 78 26.61 19.81 1.90
N ILE A 79 27.52 19.26 2.75
CA ILE A 79 27.61 17.80 3.02
C ILE A 79 26.24 17.24 3.41
N ARG A 80 25.44 18.01 4.12
CA ARG A 80 24.06 17.65 4.49
C ARG A 80 23.17 17.46 3.26
N THR A 81 23.24 18.38 2.28
CA THR A 81 22.48 18.31 1.03
C THR A 81 22.88 17.07 0.22
N VAL A 82 24.18 16.80 0.09
CA VAL A 82 24.70 15.61 -0.60
C VAL A 82 24.22 14.34 0.08
N SER A 83 24.30 14.26 1.41
CA SER A 83 23.85 13.09 2.17
C SER A 83 22.35 12.84 1.99
N LEU A 84 21.53 13.89 1.92
CA LEU A 84 20.08 13.74 1.67
C LEU A 84 19.82 13.23 0.25
N ILE A 85 20.52 13.75 -0.77
CA ILE A 85 20.41 13.29 -2.16
C ILE A 85 20.80 11.83 -2.27
N ILE A 86 21.92 11.43 -1.65
CA ILE A 86 22.35 10.02 -1.61
C ILE A 86 21.30 9.17 -0.90
N GLY A 87 20.73 9.64 0.22
CA GLY A 87 19.69 8.95 0.95
C GLY A 87 18.45 8.69 0.09
N VAL A 88 17.99 9.71 -0.68
CA VAL A 88 16.86 9.58 -1.61
C VAL A 88 17.19 8.59 -2.73
N LEU A 89 18.42 8.66 -3.30
CA LEU A 89 18.87 7.72 -4.32
C LEU A 89 18.88 6.26 -3.81
N LEU A 90 19.37 6.05 -2.58
CA LEU A 90 19.36 4.72 -1.96
C LEU A 90 17.93 4.20 -1.73
N LEU A 91 17.00 5.07 -1.31
CA LEU A 91 15.58 4.71 -1.18
C LEU A 91 14.97 4.36 -2.54
N GLN A 92 15.28 5.12 -3.59
CA GLN A 92 14.81 4.84 -4.95
C GLN A 92 15.34 3.49 -5.46
N ILE A 93 16.64 3.23 -5.31
CA ILE A 93 17.24 1.95 -5.70
C ILE A 93 16.63 0.82 -4.86
N GLY A 94 16.47 1.02 -3.56
CA GLY A 94 15.84 0.09 -2.65
C GLY A 94 14.40 -0.24 -3.07
N PHE A 95 13.62 0.74 -3.50
CA PHE A 95 12.28 0.56 -4.03
C PHE A 95 12.29 -0.31 -5.30
N ILE A 96 13.12 0.03 -6.28
CA ILE A 96 13.23 -0.74 -7.54
C ILE A 96 13.66 -2.18 -7.24
N LEU A 97 14.72 -2.35 -6.44
CA LEU A 97 15.23 -3.67 -6.06
C LEU A 97 14.18 -4.51 -5.34
N SER A 98 13.42 -3.88 -4.46
CA SER A 98 12.36 -4.53 -3.68
C SER A 98 11.24 -5.03 -4.57
N TYR A 99 10.63 -4.15 -5.36
CA TYR A 99 9.45 -4.51 -6.18
C TYR A 99 9.83 -5.44 -7.33
N VAL A 100 10.91 -5.14 -8.06
CA VAL A 100 11.39 -6.03 -9.10
C VAL A 100 11.86 -7.34 -8.49
N GLY A 101 12.63 -7.29 -7.38
CA GLY A 101 13.14 -8.48 -6.70
C GLY A 101 12.03 -9.40 -6.15
N ALA A 102 10.91 -8.83 -5.71
CA ALA A 102 9.77 -9.63 -5.25
C ALA A 102 8.97 -10.27 -6.40
N PHE A 103 8.84 -9.58 -7.55
CA PHE A 103 7.83 -9.91 -8.55
C PHE A 103 8.34 -10.37 -9.90
N HIS A 104 9.66 -10.24 -10.20
CA HIS A 104 10.20 -10.58 -11.52
C HIS A 104 10.16 -12.07 -11.86
N SER A 105 10.11 -12.96 -10.86
CA SER A 105 10.14 -14.42 -11.07
C SER A 105 9.35 -15.13 -9.97
N PRO A 106 8.01 -15.06 -10.00
CA PRO A 106 7.18 -15.77 -9.04
C PRO A 106 7.37 -17.28 -9.21
N THR A 107 7.71 -17.97 -8.13
CA THR A 107 7.95 -19.40 -8.16
C THR A 107 7.06 -20.09 -7.15
N PRO A 108 6.14 -20.99 -7.58
CA PRO A 108 5.29 -21.75 -6.67
C PRO A 108 6.10 -22.53 -5.66
N HIS A 109 5.75 -22.43 -4.39
CA HIS A 109 6.42 -23.14 -3.31
C HIS A 109 5.42 -23.58 -2.27
N ARG A 110 5.25 -24.90 -2.16
CA ARG A 110 4.44 -25.56 -1.15
C ARG A 110 3.00 -25.01 -1.06
N ILE A 111 2.37 -24.73 -2.22
CA ILE A 111 0.95 -24.34 -2.25
C ILE A 111 0.15 -25.46 -1.55
N PRO A 112 -0.63 -25.14 -0.50
CA PRO A 112 -1.40 -26.14 0.22
C PRO A 112 -2.52 -26.71 -0.67
N LEU A 113 -2.56 -28.03 -0.83
CA LEU A 113 -3.52 -28.73 -1.69
C LEU A 113 -4.13 -29.90 -0.95
N ALA A 114 -5.45 -30.02 -0.93
CA ALA A 114 -6.15 -31.22 -0.47
C ALA A 114 -6.32 -32.21 -1.62
N VAL A 115 -6.22 -33.51 -1.35
CA VAL A 115 -6.48 -34.58 -2.32
C VAL A 115 -7.59 -35.48 -1.79
N VAL A 116 -8.67 -35.61 -2.55
CA VAL A 116 -9.79 -36.53 -2.29
C VAL A 116 -9.73 -37.67 -3.32
N ALA A 117 -9.43 -38.87 -2.87
CA ALA A 117 -9.41 -40.06 -3.70
C ALA A 117 -9.73 -41.27 -2.83
N PRO A 118 -10.16 -42.44 -3.43
CA PRO A 118 -10.29 -43.69 -2.70
C PRO A 118 -8.97 -44.15 -2.07
N VAL A 119 -9.04 -44.86 -0.94
CA VAL A 119 -7.88 -45.49 -0.34
C VAL A 119 -7.61 -46.84 -1.10
N PRO A 120 -6.35 -47.17 -1.48
CA PRO A 120 -5.05 -46.52 -1.15
C PRO A 120 -4.58 -45.45 -2.15
N GLU A 121 -5.36 -45.11 -3.18
CA GLU A 121 -4.99 -44.19 -4.27
C GLU A 121 -4.63 -42.80 -3.76
N SER A 122 -5.34 -42.29 -2.75
CA SER A 122 -5.09 -40.96 -2.17
C SER A 122 -3.66 -40.78 -1.69
N SER A 123 -3.08 -41.80 -1.01
CA SER A 123 -1.71 -41.77 -0.52
C SER A 123 -0.69 -41.71 -1.67
N GLN A 124 -0.96 -42.43 -2.76
CA GLN A 124 -0.09 -42.47 -3.93
C GLN A 124 -0.11 -41.13 -4.67
N VAL A 125 -1.29 -40.52 -4.87
CA VAL A 125 -1.44 -39.21 -5.51
C VAL A 125 -0.74 -38.11 -4.66
N VAL A 126 -0.98 -38.10 -3.35
CA VAL A 126 -0.30 -37.15 -2.42
C VAL A 126 1.22 -37.29 -2.52
N THR A 127 1.73 -38.54 -2.51
CA THR A 127 3.18 -38.78 -2.63
C THR A 127 3.73 -38.27 -3.97
N LYS A 128 3.06 -38.58 -5.08
CA LYS A 128 3.47 -38.12 -6.43
C LYS A 128 3.49 -36.62 -6.53
N LEU A 129 2.45 -35.90 -6.06
CA LEU A 129 2.36 -34.46 -6.09
C LEU A 129 3.44 -33.78 -5.23
N ASN A 130 3.74 -34.35 -4.07
CA ASN A 130 4.80 -33.84 -3.18
C ASN A 130 6.23 -34.12 -3.70
N LEU A 131 6.40 -35.06 -4.64
CA LEU A 131 7.68 -35.36 -5.29
C LEU A 131 7.94 -34.51 -6.53
N ILE A 132 7.01 -33.64 -6.94
CA ILE A 132 7.25 -32.71 -8.06
C ILE A 132 8.49 -31.84 -7.74
N PRO A 133 9.46 -31.74 -8.68
CA PRO A 133 10.67 -30.95 -8.48
C PRO A 133 10.37 -29.51 -8.06
N SER A 134 11.22 -28.94 -7.21
CA SER A 134 11.05 -27.63 -6.60
C SER A 134 9.92 -27.50 -5.56
N ALA A 135 9.25 -28.62 -5.22
CA ALA A 135 8.17 -28.68 -4.23
C ALA A 135 7.12 -27.58 -4.39
N PRO A 136 6.49 -27.43 -5.57
CA PRO A 136 5.53 -26.37 -5.82
C PRO A 136 4.25 -26.55 -5.01
N LEU A 137 3.88 -27.80 -4.67
CA LEU A 137 2.69 -28.16 -3.92
C LEU A 137 3.05 -28.74 -2.55
N HIS A 138 2.12 -28.62 -1.62
CA HIS A 138 2.07 -29.36 -0.37
C HIS A 138 0.73 -30.09 -0.28
N ALA A 139 0.71 -31.27 -0.89
CA ALA A 139 -0.50 -32.11 -0.96
C ALA A 139 -0.72 -32.86 0.34
N THR A 140 -1.98 -32.91 0.80
CA THR A 140 -2.45 -33.66 1.96
C THR A 140 -3.75 -34.42 1.61
N ALA A 141 -3.95 -35.57 2.19
CA ALA A 141 -5.19 -36.32 1.95
C ALA A 141 -6.38 -35.71 2.70
N ALA A 142 -7.50 -35.57 2.02
CA ALA A 142 -8.79 -35.21 2.63
C ALA A 142 -9.75 -36.41 2.57
N SER A 143 -10.49 -36.62 3.64
CA SER A 143 -11.36 -37.80 3.79
C SER A 143 -12.60 -37.78 2.88
N SER A 144 -13.00 -36.60 2.40
CA SER A 144 -14.18 -36.44 1.54
C SER A 144 -14.18 -35.08 0.84
N LEU A 145 -15.02 -34.95 -0.19
CA LEU A 145 -15.30 -33.69 -0.86
C LEU A 145 -15.78 -32.60 0.14
N ALA A 146 -16.62 -32.99 1.11
CA ALA A 146 -17.10 -32.06 2.14
C ALA A 146 -15.97 -31.59 3.06
N ALA A 147 -15.02 -32.46 3.41
CA ALA A 147 -13.82 -32.10 4.17
C ALA A 147 -12.92 -31.15 3.37
N ALA A 148 -12.68 -31.46 2.09
CA ALA A 148 -11.87 -30.60 1.22
C ALA A 148 -12.47 -29.18 1.06
N ARG A 149 -13.79 -29.08 0.86
CA ARG A 149 -14.49 -27.80 0.80
C ARG A 149 -14.38 -26.99 2.10
N ARG A 150 -14.44 -27.67 3.26
CA ARG A 150 -14.20 -26.99 4.56
C ARG A 150 -12.78 -26.48 4.68
N LEU A 151 -11.79 -27.31 4.31
CA LEU A 151 -10.38 -26.89 4.35
C LEU A 151 -10.12 -25.67 3.47
N ILE A 152 -10.79 -25.54 2.31
CA ILE A 152 -10.73 -24.34 1.47
C ILE A 152 -11.46 -23.18 2.15
N GLY A 153 -12.65 -23.38 2.71
CA GLY A 153 -13.41 -22.34 3.42
C GLY A 153 -12.71 -21.81 4.67
N ASP A 154 -11.89 -22.65 5.32
CA ASP A 154 -11.07 -22.29 6.49
C ASP A 154 -9.68 -21.77 6.09
N GLU A 155 -9.41 -21.56 4.76
CA GLU A 155 -8.08 -21.18 4.21
C GLU A 155 -6.93 -22.09 4.67
N ALA A 156 -7.22 -23.31 5.06
CA ALA A 156 -6.20 -24.32 5.40
C ALA A 156 -5.52 -24.88 4.15
N VAL A 157 -6.22 -24.87 3.00
CA VAL A 157 -5.68 -25.22 1.68
C VAL A 157 -6.22 -24.25 0.63
N SER A 158 -5.37 -23.92 -0.36
CA SER A 158 -5.73 -23.01 -1.46
C SER A 158 -6.51 -23.69 -2.59
N ALA A 159 -6.42 -25.02 -2.68
CA ALA A 159 -7.13 -25.80 -3.70
C ALA A 159 -7.37 -27.25 -3.25
N ALA A 160 -8.24 -27.97 -3.95
CA ALA A 160 -8.45 -29.41 -3.72
C ALA A 160 -8.63 -30.18 -5.02
N LEU A 161 -7.85 -31.23 -5.20
CA LEU A 161 -7.99 -32.20 -6.32
C LEU A 161 -8.89 -33.35 -5.90
N VAL A 162 -9.96 -33.56 -6.64
CA VAL A 162 -10.90 -34.62 -6.44
C VAL A 162 -10.76 -35.64 -7.59
N ILE A 163 -10.20 -36.79 -7.31
CA ILE A 163 -10.00 -37.86 -8.28
C ILE A 163 -11.31 -38.58 -8.54
N ASN A 164 -11.66 -38.75 -9.81
CA ASN A 164 -12.79 -39.51 -10.25
C ASN A 164 -12.31 -40.87 -10.89
N PRO A 165 -12.33 -41.99 -10.18
CA PRO A 165 -11.83 -43.26 -10.71
C PRO A 165 -12.69 -43.80 -11.85
N ALA A 166 -13.95 -43.37 -11.98
CA ALA A 166 -14.86 -43.80 -13.01
C ALA A 166 -14.74 -43.03 -14.33
N ALA A 167 -13.99 -41.92 -14.34
CA ALA A 167 -13.82 -41.07 -15.52
C ALA A 167 -12.34 -40.70 -15.72
N LYS A 168 -12.01 -40.15 -16.89
CA LYS A 168 -10.69 -39.60 -17.19
C LYS A 168 -10.58 -38.12 -16.86
N THR A 169 -11.61 -37.54 -16.26
CA THR A 169 -11.65 -36.14 -15.87
C THR A 169 -11.78 -36.04 -14.36
N ASP A 170 -10.79 -35.37 -13.75
CA ASP A 170 -10.79 -35.04 -12.33
C ASP A 170 -11.33 -33.64 -12.09
N THR A 171 -11.69 -33.32 -10.87
CA THR A 171 -12.17 -31.98 -10.53
C THR A 171 -11.15 -31.28 -9.65
N LEU A 172 -10.71 -30.09 -10.05
CA LEU A 172 -9.93 -29.18 -9.23
C LEU A 172 -10.83 -28.08 -8.66
N LEU A 173 -11.00 -28.08 -7.35
CA LEU A 173 -11.64 -26.98 -6.65
C LEU A 173 -10.58 -25.94 -6.32
N ILE A 174 -10.87 -24.68 -6.65
CA ILE A 174 -10.01 -23.54 -6.33
C ILE A 174 -10.79 -22.50 -5.53
N ALA A 175 -10.08 -21.59 -4.89
CA ALA A 175 -10.60 -20.36 -4.29
C ALA A 175 -9.83 -19.19 -4.88
N SER A 176 -10.36 -18.55 -5.94
CA SER A 176 -9.70 -17.36 -6.51
C SER A 176 -9.62 -16.22 -5.50
N ALA A 177 -10.52 -16.19 -4.52
CA ALA A 177 -10.52 -15.23 -3.44
C ALA A 177 -9.37 -15.39 -2.44
N ASP A 178 -8.81 -16.60 -2.28
CA ASP A 178 -7.57 -16.83 -1.49
C ASP A 178 -6.34 -16.21 -2.19
N GLY A 179 -6.41 -16.07 -3.50
CA GLY A 179 -5.40 -15.40 -4.32
C GLY A 179 -5.42 -15.93 -5.74
N SER A 180 -5.80 -15.06 -6.67
CA SER A 180 -5.93 -15.43 -8.09
C SER A 180 -4.65 -16.00 -8.69
N SER A 181 -3.48 -15.51 -8.30
CA SER A 181 -2.19 -16.02 -8.78
C SER A 181 -1.85 -17.41 -8.22
N VAL A 182 -2.19 -17.70 -6.97
CA VAL A 182 -2.02 -19.06 -6.40
C VAL A 182 -3.00 -20.04 -7.01
N ALA A 183 -4.26 -19.64 -7.19
CA ALA A 183 -5.28 -20.45 -7.85
C ALA A 183 -4.84 -20.82 -9.28
N SER A 184 -4.37 -19.85 -10.07
CA SER A 184 -3.86 -20.08 -11.43
C SER A 184 -2.60 -20.97 -11.44
N ALA A 185 -1.69 -20.79 -10.49
CA ALA A 185 -0.50 -21.62 -10.37
C ALA A 185 -0.87 -23.07 -10.02
N ALA A 186 -1.78 -23.28 -9.07
CA ALA A 186 -2.29 -24.62 -8.72
C ALA A 186 -2.96 -25.30 -9.92
N GLU A 187 -3.80 -24.56 -10.65
CA GLU A 187 -4.46 -25.06 -11.86
C GLU A 187 -3.44 -25.51 -12.92
N GLN A 188 -2.45 -24.69 -13.24
CA GLN A 188 -1.41 -25.01 -14.23
C GLN A 188 -0.63 -26.27 -13.82
N ILE A 189 -0.20 -26.36 -12.57
CA ILE A 189 0.60 -27.50 -12.08
C ILE A 189 -0.23 -28.78 -12.10
N ILE A 190 -1.47 -28.75 -11.60
CA ILE A 190 -2.34 -29.93 -11.55
C ILE A 190 -2.74 -30.34 -12.96
N THR A 191 -3.10 -29.42 -13.84
CA THR A 191 -3.41 -29.74 -15.24
C THR A 191 -2.23 -30.41 -15.94
N ALA A 192 -1.01 -29.93 -15.75
CA ALA A 192 0.18 -30.57 -16.30
C ALA A 192 0.43 -31.96 -15.69
N ALA A 193 0.25 -32.12 -14.39
CA ALA A 193 0.42 -33.40 -13.70
C ALA A 193 -0.60 -34.45 -14.17
N GLU A 194 -1.87 -34.09 -14.30
CA GLU A 194 -2.94 -35.00 -14.77
C GLU A 194 -2.80 -35.30 -16.27
N ALA A 195 -2.41 -34.32 -17.09
CA ALA A 195 -2.15 -34.57 -18.52
C ALA A 195 -1.04 -35.58 -18.75
N SER A 196 -0.01 -35.64 -17.89
CA SER A 196 1.04 -36.65 -17.95
C SER A 196 0.53 -38.08 -17.70
N GLN A 197 -0.64 -38.21 -17.09
CA GLN A 197 -1.36 -39.49 -16.84
C GLN A 197 -2.52 -39.72 -17.82
N HIS A 198 -2.59 -38.93 -18.91
CA HIS A 198 -3.68 -38.95 -19.89
C HIS A 198 -5.06 -38.69 -19.27
N ARG A 199 -5.11 -37.86 -18.23
CA ARG A 199 -6.32 -37.36 -17.57
C ARG A 199 -6.51 -35.88 -17.84
N SER A 200 -7.72 -35.40 -17.76
CA SER A 200 -8.11 -34.00 -17.86
C SER A 200 -8.59 -33.48 -16.51
N VAL A 201 -8.61 -32.14 -16.35
CA VAL A 201 -9.05 -31.49 -15.14
C VAL A 201 -10.18 -30.50 -15.44
N ALA A 202 -11.30 -30.66 -14.74
CA ALA A 202 -12.39 -29.68 -14.73
C ALA A 202 -12.20 -28.75 -13.51
N VAL A 203 -12.00 -27.47 -13.75
CA VAL A 203 -11.77 -26.48 -12.68
C VAL A 203 -13.10 -25.90 -12.23
N THR A 204 -13.29 -25.80 -10.91
CA THR A 204 -14.45 -25.19 -10.28
C THR A 204 -14.00 -24.22 -9.20
N ASP A 205 -14.29 -22.95 -9.36
CA ASP A 205 -14.04 -21.93 -8.33
C ASP A 205 -15.19 -21.94 -7.31
N ILE A 206 -14.88 -22.30 -6.07
CA ILE A 206 -15.88 -22.43 -5.00
C ILE A 206 -15.92 -21.25 -4.05
N VAL A 207 -14.91 -20.36 -4.11
CA VAL A 207 -14.87 -19.06 -3.42
C VAL A 207 -14.40 -18.00 -4.43
N PRO A 208 -15.30 -17.57 -5.34
CA PRO A 208 -14.94 -16.63 -6.38
C PRO A 208 -14.76 -15.22 -5.82
N LEU A 209 -13.95 -14.41 -6.51
CA LEU A 209 -13.81 -12.99 -6.25
C LEU A 209 -15.15 -12.25 -6.44
N GLN A 210 -15.38 -11.19 -5.67
CA GLN A 210 -16.50 -10.29 -5.90
C GLN A 210 -16.37 -9.59 -7.27
N ARG A 211 -17.49 -9.27 -7.91
CA ARG A 211 -17.51 -8.68 -9.26
C ARG A 211 -16.72 -7.39 -9.38
N GLY A 212 -16.63 -6.61 -8.30
CA GLY A 212 -15.86 -5.35 -8.24
C GLY A 212 -14.37 -5.54 -7.94
N ASP A 213 -13.94 -6.74 -7.56
CA ASP A 213 -12.55 -7.09 -7.19
C ASP A 213 -11.93 -8.05 -8.22
N TYR A 214 -11.94 -7.67 -9.48
CA TYR A 214 -11.67 -8.53 -10.63
C TYR A 214 -10.35 -9.33 -10.56
N HIS A 215 -9.32 -8.78 -9.94
CA HIS A 215 -8.00 -9.43 -9.78
C HIS A 215 -7.66 -9.78 -8.32
N GLY A 216 -8.58 -9.60 -7.38
CA GLY A 216 -8.31 -9.82 -5.95
C GLY A 216 -7.36 -8.79 -5.34
N LEU A 217 -7.24 -7.60 -5.95
CA LEU A 217 -6.28 -6.57 -5.54
C LEU A 217 -6.90 -5.43 -4.73
N ALA A 218 -8.22 -5.31 -4.69
CA ALA A 218 -8.90 -4.21 -4.02
C ALA A 218 -8.54 -4.16 -2.52
N GLY A 219 -8.48 -5.32 -1.86
CA GLY A 219 -8.07 -5.43 -0.45
C GLY A 219 -6.63 -4.97 -0.21
N PHE A 220 -5.71 -5.35 -1.09
CA PHE A 220 -4.31 -4.91 -1.01
C PHE A 220 -4.18 -3.40 -1.20
N TYR A 221 -4.82 -2.81 -2.22
CA TYR A 221 -4.75 -1.37 -2.44
C TYR A 221 -5.43 -0.57 -1.31
N LEU A 222 -6.48 -1.11 -0.70
CA LEU A 222 -7.10 -0.53 0.49
C LEU A 222 -6.09 -0.45 1.65
N VAL A 223 -5.39 -1.54 1.91
CA VAL A 223 -4.34 -1.62 2.95
C VAL A 223 -3.19 -0.66 2.66
N VAL A 224 -2.72 -0.59 1.41
CA VAL A 224 -1.70 0.38 0.99
C VAL A 224 -2.18 1.81 1.25
N GLY A 225 -3.42 2.14 0.86
CA GLY A 225 -4.02 3.46 1.09
C GLY A 225 -4.09 3.82 2.59
N TRP A 226 -4.52 2.90 3.44
CA TRP A 226 -4.54 3.10 4.89
C TRP A 226 -3.13 3.27 5.49
N ALA A 227 -2.16 2.46 5.06
CA ALA A 227 -0.78 2.58 5.51
C ALA A 227 -0.18 3.93 5.10
N VAL A 228 -0.41 4.35 3.83
CA VAL A 228 -0.01 5.68 3.33
C VAL A 228 -0.61 6.79 4.19
N GLY A 229 -1.91 6.74 4.47
CA GLY A 229 -2.58 7.71 5.35
C GLY A 229 -1.93 7.77 6.73
N GLY A 230 -1.64 6.62 7.34
CA GLY A 230 -1.02 6.52 8.65
C GLY A 230 0.36 7.16 8.72
N TYR A 231 1.27 6.81 7.81
CA TYR A 231 2.60 7.40 7.86
C TYR A 231 2.66 8.85 7.36
N LEU A 232 1.80 9.25 6.42
CA LEU A 232 1.78 10.63 5.94
C LEU A 232 1.30 11.60 7.02
N VAL A 233 0.23 11.30 7.75
CA VAL A 233 -0.23 12.17 8.83
C VAL A 233 0.83 12.32 9.90
N ALA A 234 1.53 11.22 10.27
CA ALA A 234 2.63 11.27 11.22
C ALA A 234 3.81 12.10 10.70
N ALA A 235 4.17 11.94 9.42
CA ALA A 235 5.24 12.71 8.78
C ALA A 235 4.91 14.21 8.73
N LEU A 236 3.69 14.57 8.32
CA LEU A 236 3.25 15.96 8.24
C LEU A 236 3.20 16.64 9.61
N LEU A 237 2.70 15.96 10.64
CA LEU A 237 2.74 16.47 12.01
C LEU A 237 4.18 16.64 12.52
N GLY A 238 5.08 15.76 12.11
CA GLY A 238 6.51 15.86 12.39
C GLY A 238 7.16 17.06 11.71
N ILE A 239 6.80 17.36 10.47
CA ILE A 239 7.29 18.53 9.75
C ILE A 239 6.74 19.83 10.36
N ALA A 240 5.42 19.86 10.64
CA ALA A 240 4.74 21.07 11.13
C ALA A 240 5.15 21.48 12.56
N SER A 241 5.43 20.50 13.43
CA SER A 241 5.66 20.76 14.87
C SER A 241 6.97 20.19 15.41
N GLY A 242 7.92 19.87 14.52
CA GLY A 242 9.19 19.20 14.83
C GLY A 242 9.09 17.68 14.82
N ALA A 243 10.06 17.01 14.21
CA ALA A 243 10.06 15.54 14.08
C ALA A 243 10.07 14.85 15.45
N ARG A 244 10.86 15.34 16.39
CA ARG A 244 10.87 14.87 17.78
C ARG A 244 9.91 15.71 18.63
N PRO A 245 8.91 15.10 19.30
CA PRO A 245 8.10 15.83 20.25
C PRO A 245 8.97 16.35 21.40
N ALA A 246 8.83 17.65 21.74
CA ALA A 246 9.66 18.27 22.76
C ALA A 246 9.30 17.83 24.19
N THR A 247 8.08 17.31 24.39
CA THR A 247 7.57 16.90 25.71
C THR A 247 6.63 15.71 25.61
N THR A 248 6.51 14.95 26.69
CA THR A 248 5.59 13.80 26.81
C THR A 248 4.13 14.18 26.54
N PRO A 249 3.57 15.31 27.04
CA PRO A 249 2.21 15.72 26.67
C PRO A 249 2.01 15.97 25.18
N ARG A 250 3.02 16.49 24.45
CA ARG A 250 2.94 16.66 23.00
C ARG A 250 2.91 15.31 22.27
N THR A 251 3.66 14.32 22.75
CA THR A 251 3.58 12.94 22.23
C THR A 251 2.19 12.38 22.40
N LEU A 252 1.59 12.52 23.58
CA LEU A 252 0.24 12.04 23.86
C LEU A 252 -0.80 12.73 22.97
N ASN A 253 -0.73 14.05 22.81
CA ASN A 253 -1.62 14.80 21.93
C ASN A 253 -1.51 14.33 20.47
N ARG A 254 -0.30 14.00 19.97
CA ARG A 254 -0.11 13.43 18.65
C ARG A 254 -0.74 12.03 18.54
N LEU A 255 -0.58 11.18 19.54
CA LEU A 255 -1.19 9.85 19.55
C LEU A 255 -2.72 9.93 19.55
N ILE A 256 -3.31 10.88 20.30
CA ILE A 256 -4.76 11.13 20.28
C ILE A 256 -5.20 11.60 18.88
N ALA A 257 -4.47 12.54 18.28
CA ALA A 257 -4.74 12.99 16.91
C ALA A 257 -4.67 11.84 15.91
N PHE A 258 -3.68 10.93 16.04
CA PHE A 258 -3.60 9.73 15.20
C PHE A 258 -4.78 8.78 15.40
N ALA A 259 -5.22 8.57 16.65
CA ALA A 259 -6.37 7.73 16.93
C ALA A 259 -7.65 8.29 16.28
N LEU A 260 -7.89 9.58 16.41
CA LEU A 260 -9.05 10.24 15.76
C LEU A 260 -8.95 10.17 14.24
N TYR A 261 -7.78 10.47 13.67
CA TYR A 261 -7.55 10.35 12.23
C TYR A 261 -7.73 8.90 11.75
N ALA A 262 -7.23 7.92 12.49
CA ALA A 262 -7.30 6.51 12.14
C ALA A 262 -8.77 6.02 12.06
N ILE A 263 -9.60 6.44 13.01
CA ILE A 263 -11.05 6.13 13.00
C ILE A 263 -11.71 6.67 11.74
N VAL A 264 -11.44 7.94 11.40
CA VAL A 264 -12.00 8.60 10.21
C VAL A 264 -11.45 7.99 8.92
N SER A 265 -10.14 7.76 8.86
CA SER A 265 -9.45 7.19 7.68
C SER A 265 -9.88 5.74 7.43
N GLY A 266 -10.00 4.92 8.48
CA GLY A 266 -10.50 3.55 8.38
C GLY A 266 -11.92 3.52 7.80
N LEU A 267 -12.81 4.40 8.29
CA LEU A 267 -14.17 4.53 7.78
C LEU A 267 -14.20 4.99 6.33
N ALA A 268 -13.42 6.03 6.01
CA ALA A 268 -13.36 6.57 4.65
C ALA A 268 -12.93 5.50 3.64
N GLY A 269 -11.86 4.74 3.94
CA GLY A 269 -11.42 3.64 3.09
C GLY A 269 -12.47 2.54 2.92
N ALA A 270 -13.13 2.13 4.01
CA ALA A 270 -14.20 1.13 3.95
C ALA A 270 -15.41 1.61 3.14
N ILE A 271 -15.78 2.90 3.23
CA ILE A 271 -16.84 3.51 2.40
C ILE A 271 -16.44 3.54 0.92
N VAL A 272 -15.18 3.90 0.63
CA VAL A 272 -14.71 3.98 -0.76
C VAL A 272 -14.77 2.61 -1.44
N VAL A 273 -14.21 1.57 -0.81
CA VAL A 273 -14.18 0.22 -1.45
C VAL A 273 -15.53 -0.49 -1.43
N GLY A 274 -16.39 -0.20 -0.46
CA GLY A 274 -17.72 -0.78 -0.32
C GLY A 274 -18.77 0.02 -1.09
N PRO A 275 -19.51 0.94 -0.43
CA PRO A 275 -20.65 1.64 -1.03
C PRO A 275 -20.33 2.46 -2.28
N VAL A 276 -19.11 3.04 -2.39
CA VAL A 276 -18.77 3.94 -3.51
C VAL A 276 -18.33 3.16 -4.76
N LEU A 277 -17.38 2.24 -4.61
CA LEU A 277 -16.83 1.49 -5.74
C LEU A 277 -17.46 0.11 -5.94
N GLY A 278 -18.11 -0.45 -4.91
CA GLY A 278 -18.66 -1.80 -4.95
C GLY A 278 -17.61 -2.91 -5.11
N ALA A 279 -16.34 -2.60 -4.78
CA ALA A 279 -15.24 -3.53 -4.93
C ALA A 279 -15.23 -4.60 -3.83
N LEU A 280 -15.44 -4.18 -2.56
CA LEU A 280 -15.49 -5.06 -1.39
C LEU A 280 -16.76 -4.75 -0.60
N THR A 281 -17.81 -5.54 -0.82
CA THR A 281 -19.15 -5.28 -0.26
C THR A 281 -19.44 -6.17 0.96
N GLY A 282 -20.41 -5.74 1.79
CA GLY A 282 -20.97 -6.57 2.85
C GLY A 282 -20.28 -6.48 4.22
N HIS A 283 -19.07 -5.91 4.33
CA HIS A 283 -18.26 -5.99 5.55
C HIS A 283 -17.77 -4.62 6.08
N LEU A 284 -18.55 -3.55 5.88
CA LEU A 284 -18.16 -2.16 6.17
C LEU A 284 -17.60 -1.98 7.59
N ILE A 285 -18.29 -2.49 8.62
CA ILE A 285 -17.90 -2.29 10.03
C ILE A 285 -16.59 -3.01 10.34
N ALA A 286 -16.42 -4.24 9.88
CA ALA A 286 -15.20 -5.01 10.12
C ALA A 286 -13.99 -4.36 9.41
N LEU A 287 -14.16 -3.94 8.15
CA LEU A 287 -13.13 -3.21 7.41
C LEU A 287 -12.81 -1.87 8.05
N TRP A 288 -13.82 -1.14 8.54
CA TRP A 288 -13.61 0.12 9.25
C TRP A 288 -12.64 -0.03 10.42
N TRP A 289 -12.93 -0.97 11.34
CA TRP A 289 -12.11 -1.15 12.54
C TRP A 289 -10.73 -1.74 12.22
N LEU A 290 -10.63 -2.63 11.25
CA LEU A 290 -9.33 -3.11 10.77
C LEU A 290 -8.49 -1.95 10.20
N GLY A 291 -9.10 -1.10 9.37
CA GLY A 291 -8.45 0.08 8.83
C GLY A 291 -8.02 1.07 9.91
N ALA A 292 -8.89 1.32 10.90
CA ALA A 292 -8.55 2.18 12.03
C ALA A 292 -7.35 1.64 12.82
N LEU A 293 -7.31 0.33 13.09
CA LEU A 293 -6.18 -0.31 13.77
C LEU A 293 -4.90 -0.21 12.96
N LEU A 294 -4.94 -0.48 11.66
CA LEU A 294 -3.77 -0.40 10.78
C LEU A 294 -3.24 1.03 10.69
N VAL A 295 -4.11 2.02 10.39
CA VAL A 295 -3.71 3.42 10.28
C VAL A 295 -3.07 3.91 11.58
N PHE A 296 -3.66 3.55 12.74
CA PHE A 296 -3.11 3.91 14.03
C PHE A 296 -1.75 3.24 14.29
N ALA A 297 -1.63 1.94 14.00
CA ALA A 297 -0.37 1.19 14.18
C ALA A 297 0.76 1.81 13.33
N VAL A 298 0.49 2.10 12.06
CA VAL A 298 1.46 2.70 11.15
C VAL A 298 1.85 4.12 11.61
N GLY A 299 0.87 4.94 12.03
CA GLY A 299 1.11 6.28 12.55
C GLY A 299 1.95 6.26 13.84
N ALA A 300 1.64 5.36 14.78
CA ALA A 300 2.37 5.22 16.04
C ALA A 300 3.82 4.75 15.83
N VAL A 301 4.05 3.77 14.93
CA VAL A 301 5.40 3.31 14.56
C VAL A 301 6.18 4.42 13.86
N THR A 302 5.54 5.19 12.98
CA THR A 302 6.18 6.35 12.33
C THR A 302 6.60 7.40 13.36
N LEU A 303 5.74 7.69 14.34
CA LEU A 303 6.07 8.58 15.45
C LEU A 303 7.24 8.05 16.27
N ALA A 304 7.27 6.74 16.55
CA ALA A 304 8.39 6.09 17.24
C ALA A 304 9.71 6.29 16.48
N PHE A 305 9.72 6.04 15.17
CA PHE A 305 10.90 6.26 14.34
C PHE A 305 11.33 7.72 14.29
N GLN A 306 10.37 8.67 14.24
CA GLN A 306 10.67 10.09 14.31
C GLN A 306 11.24 10.49 15.68
N THR A 307 10.74 9.92 16.75
CA THR A 307 11.24 10.19 18.11
C THR A 307 12.69 9.71 18.25
N LEU A 308 13.01 8.52 17.73
CA LEU A 308 14.35 7.95 17.79
C LEU A 308 15.33 8.64 16.82
N PHE A 309 14.94 8.81 15.56
CA PHE A 309 15.83 9.20 14.47
C PHE A 309 15.59 10.62 13.94
N GLY A 310 14.63 11.36 14.50
CA GLY A 310 14.25 12.68 13.99
C GLY A 310 13.70 12.58 12.56
N VAL A 311 14.12 13.50 11.68
CA VAL A 311 13.67 13.53 10.28
C VAL A 311 14.02 12.25 9.51
N ILE A 312 15.15 11.60 9.84
CA ILE A 312 15.55 10.33 9.22
C ILE A 312 14.51 9.22 9.51
N GLY A 313 13.78 9.32 10.62
CA GLY A 313 12.68 8.39 10.94
C GLY A 313 11.63 8.27 9.84
N ILE A 314 11.42 9.34 9.03
CA ILE A 314 10.52 9.28 7.87
C ILE A 314 11.07 8.33 6.79
N ALA A 315 12.37 8.40 6.52
CA ALA A 315 13.02 7.50 5.56
C ALA A 315 12.97 6.03 6.04
N VAL A 316 13.17 5.81 7.34
CA VAL A 316 13.02 4.48 7.97
C VAL A 316 11.59 3.96 7.84
N THR A 317 10.58 4.84 7.98
CA THR A 317 9.18 4.49 7.77
C THR A 317 8.90 4.05 6.33
N ILE A 318 9.43 4.78 5.34
CA ILE A 318 9.30 4.42 3.92
C ILE A 318 9.97 3.08 3.65
N LEU A 319 11.19 2.88 4.16
CA LEU A 319 11.87 1.60 4.06
C LEU A 319 11.01 0.46 4.61
N PHE A 320 10.43 0.65 5.78
CA PHE A 320 9.70 -0.40 6.49
C PHE A 320 8.32 -0.71 5.86
N PHE A 321 7.48 0.31 5.64
CA PHE A 321 6.11 0.09 5.15
C PHE A 321 6.00 0.03 3.63
N VAL A 322 6.84 0.77 2.90
CA VAL A 322 6.74 0.82 1.44
C VAL A 322 7.68 -0.17 0.78
N ILE A 323 8.98 -0.11 1.11
CA ILE A 323 10.00 -0.94 0.44
C ILE A 323 9.91 -2.42 0.89
N LEU A 324 9.72 -2.68 2.18
CA LEU A 324 9.58 -4.04 2.69
C LEU A 324 8.11 -4.48 2.76
N GLY A 325 7.24 -3.62 3.25
CA GLY A 325 5.85 -3.97 3.56
C GLY A 325 4.98 -4.26 2.33
N ASN A 326 5.01 -3.41 1.32
CA ASN A 326 4.10 -3.60 0.17
C ASN A 326 4.43 -4.84 -0.68
N PRO A 327 5.70 -5.10 -1.08
CA PRO A 327 6.00 -6.29 -1.88
C PRO A 327 5.76 -7.62 -1.16
N SER A 328 5.91 -7.64 0.18
CA SER A 328 5.64 -8.83 1.00
C SER A 328 4.17 -8.99 1.37
N ALA A 329 3.31 -8.01 1.08
CA ALA A 329 1.93 -8.00 1.59
C ALA A 329 0.99 -9.06 0.98
N GLY A 330 1.42 -9.82 -0.02
CA GLY A 330 0.55 -10.83 -0.62
C GLY A 330 -0.55 -10.25 -1.52
N GLY A 331 -0.32 -9.07 -2.12
CA GLY A 331 -1.23 -8.43 -3.06
C GLY A 331 -1.19 -9.10 -4.43
N ALA A 332 -0.23 -8.71 -5.27
CA ALA A 332 -0.10 -9.26 -6.63
C ALA A 332 0.25 -10.75 -6.64
N TYR A 333 1.13 -11.17 -5.73
CA TYR A 333 1.49 -12.57 -5.51
C TYR A 333 1.38 -12.89 -4.03
N GLN A 334 0.64 -13.95 -3.70
CA GLN A 334 0.54 -14.47 -2.33
C GLN A 334 1.89 -15.04 -1.87
N PRO A 335 2.11 -15.19 -0.55
CA PRO A 335 3.39 -15.63 0.01
C PRO A 335 3.95 -16.91 -0.62
N ALA A 336 3.08 -17.87 -1.02
CA ALA A 336 3.49 -19.11 -1.66
C ALA A 336 4.17 -18.92 -3.03
N LEU A 337 4.05 -17.75 -3.65
CA LEU A 337 4.68 -17.41 -4.93
C LEU A 337 5.87 -16.45 -4.79
N LEU A 338 6.08 -15.88 -3.61
CA LEU A 338 7.15 -14.92 -3.36
C LEU A 338 8.49 -15.62 -3.10
N PRO A 339 9.63 -14.98 -3.45
CA PRO A 339 10.95 -15.45 -3.04
C PRO A 339 11.07 -15.61 -1.51
N PRO A 340 11.98 -16.47 -1.02
CA PRO A 340 12.04 -16.88 0.40
C PRO A 340 12.05 -15.73 1.40
N PHE A 341 12.82 -14.68 1.13
CA PHE A 341 12.91 -13.50 2.00
C PHE A 341 11.54 -12.81 2.15
N TRP A 342 10.89 -12.48 1.03
CA TRP A 342 9.60 -11.79 1.01
C TRP A 342 8.49 -12.61 1.66
N ARG A 343 8.50 -13.91 1.41
CA ARG A 343 7.57 -14.88 2.03
C ARG A 343 7.74 -14.90 3.55
N ALA A 344 8.99 -14.93 4.04
CA ALA A 344 9.27 -15.02 5.46
C ALA A 344 8.78 -13.80 6.27
N ILE A 345 8.84 -12.60 5.67
CA ILE A 345 8.41 -11.37 6.35
C ILE A 345 6.93 -11.02 6.13
N SER A 346 6.25 -11.70 5.22
CA SER A 346 4.88 -11.38 4.80
C SER A 346 3.91 -11.26 5.98
N SER A 347 3.74 -12.30 6.76
CA SER A 347 2.81 -12.35 7.89
C SER A 347 3.28 -11.55 9.11
N ALA A 348 4.57 -11.24 9.20
CA ALA A 348 5.15 -10.49 10.30
C ALA A 348 4.98 -8.97 10.16
N LEU A 349 4.80 -8.46 8.94
CA LEU A 349 4.64 -7.03 8.68
C LEU A 349 3.17 -6.60 8.68
N PRO A 350 2.86 -5.38 9.13
CA PRO A 350 1.48 -4.88 9.20
C PRO A 350 0.74 -4.92 7.87
N ASN A 351 1.45 -4.62 6.75
CA ASN A 351 0.85 -4.64 5.42
C ASN A 351 0.36 -6.05 5.02
N GLY A 352 1.16 -7.08 5.27
CA GLY A 352 0.79 -8.47 4.98
C GLY A 352 -0.32 -8.97 5.89
N ALA A 353 -0.19 -8.73 7.20
CA ALA A 353 -1.22 -9.10 8.16
C ALA A 353 -2.57 -8.42 7.85
N ALA A 354 -2.57 -7.14 7.48
CA ALA A 354 -3.79 -6.43 7.13
C ALA A 354 -4.38 -6.90 5.80
N THR A 355 -3.56 -7.18 4.78
CA THR A 355 -4.03 -7.67 3.48
C THR A 355 -4.72 -9.02 3.61
N ASP A 356 -4.12 -9.92 4.38
CA ASP A 356 -4.73 -11.24 4.65
C ASP A 356 -6.00 -11.12 5.51
N ALA A 357 -5.99 -10.26 6.54
CA ALA A 357 -7.19 -9.98 7.33
C ALA A 357 -8.35 -9.41 6.51
N VAL A 358 -8.08 -8.49 5.55
CA VAL A 358 -9.12 -7.99 4.62
C VAL A 358 -9.70 -9.14 3.80
N ARG A 359 -8.86 -10.01 3.26
CA ARG A 359 -9.27 -11.17 2.47
C ARG A 359 -10.17 -12.11 3.29
N ARG A 360 -9.73 -12.47 4.51
CA ARG A 360 -10.50 -13.32 5.43
C ARG A 360 -11.85 -12.70 5.81
N ILE A 361 -11.89 -11.42 6.10
CA ILE A 361 -13.14 -10.71 6.41
C ILE A 361 -14.11 -10.78 5.24
N VAL A 362 -13.63 -10.49 4.02
CA VAL A 362 -14.50 -10.32 2.85
C VAL A 362 -14.97 -11.63 2.27
N TYR A 363 -14.10 -12.66 2.24
CA TYR A 363 -14.36 -13.89 1.49
C TYR A 363 -14.53 -15.15 2.36
N PHE A 364 -14.00 -15.13 3.59
CA PHE A 364 -13.95 -16.30 4.47
C PHE A 364 -14.63 -16.06 5.81
N GLY A 365 -15.56 -15.10 5.88
CA GLY A 365 -16.37 -14.84 7.09
C GLY A 365 -15.56 -14.39 8.32
N GLY A 366 -14.33 -13.95 8.13
CA GLY A 366 -13.42 -13.54 9.21
C GLY A 366 -12.82 -14.72 9.98
N TYR A 367 -12.76 -15.92 9.39
CA TYR A 367 -12.15 -17.06 10.03
C TYR A 367 -10.67 -16.81 10.33
N ASP A 368 -10.24 -17.15 11.55
CA ASP A 368 -8.85 -17.09 12.04
C ASP A 368 -8.10 -15.74 11.82
N ILE A 369 -8.81 -14.60 11.92
CA ILE A 369 -8.18 -13.27 11.83
C ILE A 369 -7.39 -12.89 13.10
N GLY A 370 -7.52 -13.65 14.19
CA GLY A 370 -6.93 -13.31 15.50
C GLY A 370 -5.43 -13.06 15.45
N GLY A 371 -4.69 -13.92 14.75
CA GLY A 371 -3.24 -13.78 14.56
C GLY A 371 -2.86 -12.47 13.88
N HIS A 372 -3.59 -12.07 12.85
CA HIS A 372 -3.38 -10.83 12.10
C HIS A 372 -3.65 -9.58 12.95
N LEU A 373 -4.73 -9.62 13.74
CA LEU A 373 -5.04 -8.53 14.67
C LEU A 373 -3.98 -8.40 15.77
N ILE A 374 -3.42 -9.51 16.26
CA ILE A 374 -2.32 -9.50 17.23
C ILE A 374 -1.08 -8.84 16.63
N VAL A 375 -0.74 -9.14 15.37
CA VAL A 375 0.39 -8.47 14.70
C VAL A 375 0.14 -6.96 14.65
N LEU A 376 -1.00 -6.50 14.15
CA LEU A 376 -1.32 -5.08 14.06
C LEU A 376 -1.33 -4.39 15.43
N ALA A 377 -1.95 -5.01 16.44
CA ALA A 377 -1.98 -4.50 17.80
C ALA A 377 -0.58 -4.43 18.42
N SER A 378 0.28 -5.40 18.15
CA SER A 378 1.67 -5.41 18.63
C SER A 378 2.45 -4.22 18.07
N TYR A 379 2.30 -3.89 16.79
CA TYR A 379 2.91 -2.71 16.18
C TYR A 379 2.33 -1.40 16.77
N ALA A 380 1.02 -1.34 16.99
CA ALA A 380 0.40 -0.19 17.65
C ALA A 380 0.96 0.04 19.05
N VAL A 381 1.00 -1.01 19.87
CA VAL A 381 1.52 -0.95 21.25
C VAL A 381 3.01 -0.62 21.25
N ALA A 382 3.82 -1.30 20.45
CA ALA A 382 5.25 -1.03 20.36
C ALA A 382 5.53 0.41 19.91
N GLY A 383 4.81 0.90 18.89
CA GLY A 383 4.92 2.28 18.43
C GLY A 383 4.60 3.31 19.53
N VAL A 384 3.51 3.11 20.25
CA VAL A 384 3.10 3.96 21.37
C VAL A 384 4.15 3.95 22.48
N VAL A 385 4.58 2.76 22.92
CA VAL A 385 5.54 2.59 24.02
C VAL A 385 6.88 3.25 23.67
N ILE A 386 7.41 2.98 22.47
CA ILE A 386 8.69 3.56 22.03
C ILE A 386 8.58 5.10 21.90
N ALA A 387 7.48 5.62 21.35
CA ALA A 387 7.28 7.06 21.24
C ALA A 387 7.21 7.74 22.60
N ILE A 388 6.51 7.16 23.58
CA ILE A 388 6.41 7.72 24.95
C ILE A 388 7.76 7.64 25.67
N ILE A 389 8.40 6.47 25.70
CA ILE A 389 9.68 6.29 26.37
C ILE A 389 10.74 7.22 25.76
N GLY A 390 10.81 7.27 24.41
CA GLY A 390 11.74 8.13 23.71
C GLY A 390 11.51 9.62 24.01
N SER A 391 10.26 10.07 24.15
CA SER A 391 9.95 11.45 24.54
C SER A 391 10.35 11.77 25.98
N ILE A 392 10.16 10.86 26.93
CA ILE A 392 10.57 11.03 28.32
C ILE A 392 12.11 11.17 28.41
N ILE A 393 12.84 10.30 27.72
CA ILE A 393 14.32 10.36 27.70
C ILE A 393 14.79 11.70 27.10
N HIS A 394 14.18 12.13 26.00
CA HIS A 394 14.56 13.39 25.36
C HIS A 394 14.25 14.62 26.23
N GLU A 395 13.10 14.62 26.92
CA GLU A 395 12.71 15.69 27.85
C GLU A 395 13.71 15.81 29.02
N HIS A 396 14.16 14.68 29.60
CA HIS A 396 15.18 14.68 30.64
C HIS A 396 16.54 15.19 30.17
N GLN A 397 16.97 14.81 28.97
CA GLN A 397 18.24 15.27 28.40
C GLN A 397 18.26 16.80 28.16
N THR A 398 17.14 17.38 27.74
CA THR A 398 17.02 18.81 27.49
C THR A 398 16.86 19.64 28.78
N ALA A 399 16.43 19.03 29.88
CA ALA A 399 16.31 19.68 31.19
C ALA A 399 17.64 19.70 31.97
N THR A 400 18.58 18.82 31.64
CA THR A 400 19.87 18.66 32.35
C THR A 400 21.07 19.24 31.60
N GLY A 401 20.92 19.72 30.37
CA GLY A 401 21.93 20.37 29.52
C GLY A 401 21.66 21.85 29.35
#